data_7d2ea5d09d01a040f3b7ee5e4161a48d
#
_entry.id   7d2ea5d09d01a040f3b7ee5e4161a48d
#
_cell.length_a   1.000
_cell.length_b   1.000
_cell.length_c   1.000
_cell.angle_alpha   90.00
_cell.angle_beta   90.00
_cell.angle_gamma   90.00
#
_symmetry.space_group_name_H-M   'P 1'
#
loop_
_entity.id
_entity.type
_entity.pdbx_description
1 polymer ?
#
loop_
_entity_poly.entity_id
_entity_poly.type
_entity_poly.pdbx_seq_one_letter_code
_entity_poly.pdbx_strand_id
1 'polypeptide(L)'
;YPTKPVGGCDGGMVVSDNKETIDLYKALTLNGMSYSENNWERKQIFSGHKMHFNSISAYIANENLSKLDKKNDRLDEISDMYNKAFYINNSSRHLYRIRVRNNKNFISKMKDEGILCGIHYEHCHDKSFYNTEIKYDLQKSALESISTVSLPYHENMTKQQVNKVIENVKKMART
;
A
#
# COMPACT_ATOMS: atom_id res chain seq x y z
N TYR A 1 0.61 7.66 3.67
CA TYR A 1 0.41 7.91 2.24
C TYR A 1 -1.08 7.77 1.90
N PRO A 2 -1.67 8.62 1.02
CA PRO A 2 -3.14 8.68 0.78
C PRO A 2 -3.75 7.38 0.26
N THR A 3 -2.99 6.55 -0.46
CA THR A 3 -3.48 5.29 -1.05
C THR A 3 -3.54 4.12 -0.05
N LYS A 4 -3.07 4.30 1.18
CA LYS A 4 -3.10 3.25 2.19
C LYS A 4 -4.48 3.13 2.84
N PRO A 5 -4.82 1.99 3.45
CA PRO A 5 -6.11 1.82 4.13
C PRO A 5 -6.42 2.94 5.13
N VAL A 6 -5.45 3.32 5.95
CA VAL A 6 -5.50 4.52 6.79
C VAL A 6 -4.54 5.55 6.21
N GLY A 7 -5.01 6.36 5.26
CA GLY A 7 -4.22 7.43 4.68
C GLY A 7 -4.16 8.64 5.60
N GLY A 8 -2.97 9.02 6.07
CA GLY A 8 -2.72 10.19 6.91
C GLY A 8 -1.68 11.13 6.29
N CYS A 9 -1.72 11.34 4.97
CA CYS A 9 -0.66 12.00 4.20
C CYS A 9 0.66 11.21 4.29
N ASP A 10 1.69 11.76 4.92
CA ASP A 10 2.94 11.05 5.19
C ASP A 10 3.09 10.78 6.67
N GLY A 11 3.39 9.56 7.02
CA GLY A 11 3.58 9.15 8.40
C GLY A 11 3.45 7.66 8.60
N GLY A 12 3.52 7.25 9.86
CA GLY A 12 3.38 5.86 10.28
C GLY A 12 3.01 5.80 11.75
N MET A 13 2.71 4.59 12.21
CA MET A 13 2.37 4.33 13.60
C MET A 13 3.12 3.10 14.09
N VAL A 14 3.63 3.19 15.31
CA VAL A 14 4.18 2.06 16.06
C VAL A 14 3.28 1.83 17.27
N VAL A 15 2.88 0.60 17.49
CA VAL A 15 2.08 0.18 18.65
C VAL A 15 2.82 -0.92 19.41
N SER A 16 2.71 -0.90 20.73
CA SER A 16 3.29 -1.91 21.61
C SER A 16 2.58 -1.90 22.96
N ASP A 17 2.48 -3.06 23.60
CA ASP A 17 2.02 -3.18 24.97
C ASP A 17 3.15 -2.87 25.99
N ASN A 18 4.39 -2.80 25.53
CA ASN A 18 5.53 -2.45 26.35
C ASN A 18 5.72 -0.93 26.41
N LYS A 19 5.50 -0.38 27.61
CA LYS A 19 5.61 1.06 27.85
C LYS A 19 7.03 1.60 27.59
N GLU A 20 8.08 0.88 27.96
CA GLU A 20 9.46 1.30 27.76
C GLU A 20 9.79 1.43 26.27
N THR A 21 9.29 0.50 25.46
CA THR A 21 9.41 0.54 24.00
C THR A 21 8.72 1.78 23.42
N ILE A 22 7.54 2.09 23.88
CA ILE A 22 6.81 3.30 23.44
C ILE A 22 7.53 4.58 23.85
N ASP A 23 8.03 4.65 25.09
CA ASP A 23 8.75 5.82 25.58
C ASP A 23 10.08 6.01 24.81
N LEU A 24 10.78 4.92 24.48
CA LEU A 24 11.96 4.94 23.61
C LEU A 24 11.63 5.51 22.22
N TYR A 25 10.58 5.03 21.56
CA TYR A 25 10.20 5.52 20.24
C TYR A 25 9.71 6.97 20.25
N LYS A 26 9.00 7.39 21.28
CA LYS A 26 8.65 8.80 21.47
C LYS A 26 9.89 9.67 21.56
N ALA A 27 10.89 9.26 22.35
CA ALA A 27 12.15 10.00 22.47
C ALA A 27 12.93 9.99 21.15
N LEU A 28 13.03 8.84 20.45
CA LEU A 28 13.68 8.74 19.14
C LEU A 28 13.09 9.70 18.10
N THR A 29 11.76 9.82 18.05
CA THR A 29 11.05 10.71 17.11
C THR A 29 11.11 12.17 17.54
N LEU A 30 11.49 12.47 18.77
CA LEU A 30 11.65 13.81 19.35
C LEU A 30 13.14 14.21 19.49
N ASN A 31 13.95 13.96 18.46
CA ASN A 31 15.39 14.24 18.43
C ASN A 31 16.20 13.55 19.55
N GLY A 32 15.74 12.43 20.10
CA GLY A 32 16.38 11.74 21.21
C GLY A 32 16.17 12.39 22.57
N MET A 33 15.12 13.19 22.73
CA MET A 33 14.81 13.91 23.96
C MET A 33 13.63 13.29 24.68
N SER A 34 13.63 13.35 26.02
CA SER A 34 12.45 13.11 26.85
C SER A 34 12.00 14.42 27.53
N TYR A 35 10.74 14.48 27.86
CA TYR A 35 10.24 15.52 28.79
C TYR A 35 10.64 15.13 30.21
N SER A 36 11.09 16.12 30.99
CA SER A 36 11.21 16.00 32.43
C SER A 36 9.82 16.15 33.10
N GLU A 37 9.74 15.98 34.38
CA GLU A 37 8.53 16.26 35.18
C GLU A 37 8.03 17.70 34.96
N ASN A 38 8.97 18.63 34.74
CA ASN A 38 8.67 19.98 34.28
C ASN A 38 8.54 20.01 32.77
N ASN A 39 7.36 20.23 32.24
CA ASN A 39 7.05 20.14 30.81
C ASN A 39 7.86 21.06 29.87
N TRP A 40 8.54 22.05 30.39
CA TRP A 40 9.44 22.94 29.60
C TRP A 40 10.88 22.45 29.53
N GLU A 41 11.28 21.51 30.38
CA GLU A 41 12.62 20.95 30.36
C GLU A 41 12.66 19.70 29.48
N ARG A 42 13.66 19.65 28.62
CA ARG A 42 13.94 18.48 27.78
C ARG A 42 15.32 17.96 28.09
N LYS A 43 15.43 16.67 28.34
CA LYS A 43 16.70 15.99 28.55
C LYS A 43 17.09 15.23 27.30
N GLN A 44 18.29 15.49 26.77
CA GLN A 44 18.87 14.67 25.72
C GLN A 44 19.25 13.32 26.29
N ILE A 45 18.74 12.23 25.70
CA ILE A 45 19.01 10.86 26.16
C ILE A 45 19.96 10.15 25.21
N PHE A 46 19.73 10.33 23.90
CA PHE A 46 20.53 9.75 22.83
C PHE A 46 20.38 10.56 21.53
N SER A 47 21.04 10.14 20.46
CA SER A 47 20.84 10.72 19.13
C SER A 47 19.52 10.22 18.55
N GLY A 48 18.65 11.13 18.12
CA GLY A 48 17.35 10.80 17.56
C GLY A 48 17.04 11.56 16.27
N HIS A 49 15.81 11.49 15.81
CA HIS A 49 15.35 12.09 14.57
C HIS A 49 14.16 13.01 14.80
N LYS A 50 14.01 14.03 13.97
CA LYS A 50 12.79 14.85 13.95
C LYS A 50 11.73 14.18 13.10
N MET A 51 10.93 13.31 13.71
CA MET A 51 9.90 12.51 13.05
C MET A 51 8.52 12.75 13.68
N HIS A 52 8.19 13.99 13.99
CA HIS A 52 6.89 14.33 14.54
C HIS A 52 5.79 14.13 13.50
N PHE A 53 4.78 13.37 13.87
CA PHE A 53 3.55 13.33 13.11
C PHE A 53 2.78 14.64 13.38
N ASN A 54 2.59 15.46 12.35
CA ASN A 54 1.97 16.76 12.51
C ASN A 54 0.45 16.63 12.75
N SER A 55 -0.14 17.62 13.40
CA SER A 55 -1.56 17.58 13.82
C SER A 55 -2.53 17.48 12.65
N ILE A 56 -2.22 18.05 11.48
CA ILE A 56 -3.08 17.98 10.28
C ILE A 56 -3.11 16.55 9.77
N SER A 57 -1.95 15.92 9.60
CA SER A 57 -1.85 14.52 9.19
C SER A 57 -2.48 13.56 10.21
N ALA A 58 -2.32 13.85 11.50
CA ALA A 58 -2.94 13.08 12.58
C ALA A 58 -4.48 13.17 12.53
N TYR A 59 -5.03 14.36 12.30
CA TYR A 59 -6.46 14.56 12.14
C TYR A 59 -7.01 13.78 10.95
N ILE A 60 -6.36 13.88 9.78
CA ILE A 60 -6.75 13.14 8.57
C ILE A 60 -6.68 11.63 8.81
N ALA A 61 -5.61 11.15 9.46
CA ALA A 61 -5.47 9.73 9.79
C ALA A 61 -6.58 9.24 10.72
N ASN A 62 -6.94 10.01 11.74
CA ASN A 62 -8.00 9.68 12.67
C ASN A 62 -9.38 9.63 11.99
N GLU A 63 -9.68 10.59 11.12
CA GLU A 63 -10.89 10.59 10.31
C GLU A 63 -10.97 9.38 9.37
N ASN A 64 -9.86 8.98 8.77
CA ASN A 64 -9.82 7.80 7.92
C ASN A 64 -9.91 6.49 8.72
N LEU A 65 -9.32 6.46 9.91
CA LEU A 65 -9.42 5.31 10.82
C LEU A 65 -10.86 5.08 11.28
N SER A 66 -11.60 6.14 11.62
CA SER A 66 -12.99 6.04 12.03
C SER A 66 -13.94 5.47 10.97
N LYS A 67 -13.52 5.52 9.69
CA LYS A 67 -14.29 5.03 8.53
C LYS A 67 -13.75 3.70 7.99
N LEU A 68 -12.70 3.15 8.63
CA LEU A 68 -11.94 2.02 8.08
C LEU A 68 -12.78 0.75 7.90
N ASP A 69 -13.64 0.43 8.88
CA ASP A 69 -14.46 -0.78 8.83
C ASP A 69 -15.43 -0.73 7.64
N LYS A 70 -16.16 0.37 7.49
CA LYS A 70 -17.07 0.58 6.35
C LYS A 70 -16.33 0.52 5.00
N LYS A 71 -15.11 1.07 4.95
CA LYS A 71 -14.25 1.00 3.77
C LYS A 71 -13.85 -0.45 3.49
N ASN A 72 -13.46 -1.19 4.51
CA ASN A 72 -13.06 -2.59 4.40
C ASN A 72 -14.22 -3.47 3.91
N ASP A 73 -15.43 -3.30 4.47
CA ASP A 73 -16.63 -4.03 4.03
C ASP A 73 -16.88 -3.81 2.52
N ARG A 74 -16.75 -2.57 2.06
CA ARG A 74 -16.91 -2.26 0.64
C ARG A 74 -15.82 -2.87 -0.23
N LEU A 75 -14.58 -2.88 0.24
CA LEU A 75 -13.47 -3.52 -0.47
C LEU A 75 -13.64 -5.04 -0.54
N ASP A 76 -14.14 -5.66 0.53
CA ASP A 76 -14.43 -7.09 0.54
C ASP A 76 -15.53 -7.43 -0.49
N GLU A 77 -16.61 -6.64 -0.59
CA GLU A 77 -17.62 -6.83 -1.64
C GLU A 77 -17.02 -6.79 -3.06
N ILE A 78 -16.12 -5.82 -3.34
CA ILE A 78 -15.47 -5.70 -4.66
C ILE A 78 -14.52 -6.88 -4.88
N SER A 79 -13.75 -7.26 -3.85
CA SER A 79 -12.85 -8.42 -3.88
C SER A 79 -13.61 -9.70 -4.20
N ASP A 80 -14.77 -9.93 -3.56
CA ASP A 80 -15.61 -11.09 -3.81
C ASP A 80 -16.12 -11.15 -5.26
N MET A 81 -16.52 -10.01 -5.83
CA MET A 81 -16.91 -9.93 -7.25
C MET A 81 -15.75 -10.34 -8.17
N TYR A 82 -14.55 -9.84 -7.93
CA TYR A 82 -13.36 -10.18 -8.69
C TYR A 82 -12.92 -11.63 -8.45
N ASN A 83 -12.90 -12.10 -7.19
CA ASN A 83 -12.55 -13.47 -6.83
C ASN A 83 -13.44 -14.48 -7.55
N LYS A 84 -14.77 -14.24 -7.54
CA LYS A 84 -15.72 -15.07 -8.27
C LYS A 84 -15.52 -15.02 -9.78
N ALA A 85 -15.18 -13.85 -10.32
CA ALA A 85 -15.02 -13.67 -11.76
C ALA A 85 -13.74 -14.29 -12.32
N PHE A 86 -12.66 -14.31 -11.52
CA PHE A 86 -11.32 -14.73 -11.96
C PHE A 86 -10.84 -16.02 -11.30
N TYR A 87 -11.64 -16.61 -10.40
CA TYR A 87 -11.28 -17.83 -9.65
C TYR A 87 -9.99 -17.66 -8.83
N ILE A 88 -9.84 -16.49 -8.22
CA ILE A 88 -8.70 -16.12 -7.37
C ILE A 88 -9.21 -15.94 -5.95
N ASN A 89 -8.37 -16.19 -4.96
CA ASN A 89 -8.64 -15.83 -3.57
C ASN A 89 -7.70 -14.69 -3.14
N ASN A 90 -8.13 -13.44 -3.30
CA ASN A 90 -7.42 -12.27 -2.81
C ASN A 90 -8.12 -11.74 -1.55
N SER A 91 -7.38 -11.66 -0.46
CA SER A 91 -7.85 -11.13 0.83
C SER A 91 -7.24 -9.75 1.15
N SER A 92 -6.45 -9.19 0.26
CA SER A 92 -5.83 -7.88 0.46
C SER A 92 -6.87 -6.76 0.33
N ARG A 93 -6.92 -5.86 1.29
CA ARG A 93 -7.73 -4.63 1.25
C ARG A 93 -6.94 -3.42 0.75
N HIS A 94 -5.81 -3.66 0.09
CA HIS A 94 -4.97 -2.60 -0.45
C HIS A 94 -4.82 -2.69 -1.98
N LEU A 95 -4.51 -3.87 -2.50
CA LEU A 95 -4.30 -4.11 -3.93
C LEU A 95 -5.04 -5.38 -4.35
N TYR A 96 -5.71 -5.33 -5.50
CA TYR A 96 -6.22 -6.52 -6.16
C TYR A 96 -5.34 -6.87 -7.36
N ARG A 97 -4.61 -7.98 -7.27
CA ARG A 97 -3.60 -8.36 -8.27
C ARG A 97 -4.01 -9.61 -9.03
N ILE A 98 -3.77 -9.57 -10.33
CA ILE A 98 -3.91 -10.73 -11.22
C ILE A 98 -2.57 -11.01 -11.91
N ARG A 99 -2.41 -12.25 -12.43
CA ARG A 99 -1.29 -12.62 -13.28
C ARG A 99 -1.69 -12.63 -14.74
N VAL A 100 -0.81 -12.08 -15.59
CA VAL A 100 -0.94 -12.03 -17.05
C VAL A 100 0.39 -12.40 -17.71
N ARG A 101 0.41 -12.72 -18.99
CA ARG A 101 1.66 -13.05 -19.68
C ARG A 101 2.63 -11.87 -19.78
N ASN A 102 2.11 -10.68 -20.06
CA ASN A 102 2.89 -9.45 -20.22
C ASN A 102 2.07 -8.29 -19.68
N ASN A 103 2.49 -7.78 -18.53
CA ASN A 103 1.74 -6.74 -17.84
C ASN A 103 1.70 -5.41 -18.61
N LYS A 104 2.78 -5.01 -19.29
CA LYS A 104 2.82 -3.75 -20.04
C LYS A 104 1.84 -3.76 -21.21
N ASN A 105 1.79 -4.85 -21.97
CA ASN A 105 0.85 -5.02 -23.07
C ASN A 105 -0.60 -5.07 -22.55
N PHE A 106 -0.84 -5.81 -21.47
CA PHE A 106 -2.16 -5.89 -20.84
C PHE A 106 -2.63 -4.51 -20.35
N ILE A 107 -1.78 -3.76 -19.64
CA ILE A 107 -2.10 -2.42 -19.14
C ILE A 107 -2.40 -1.46 -20.30
N SER A 108 -1.64 -1.53 -21.40
CA SER A 108 -1.91 -0.72 -22.59
C SER A 108 -3.32 -0.99 -23.14
N LYS A 109 -3.67 -2.25 -23.35
CA LYS A 109 -5.01 -2.64 -23.84
C LYS A 109 -6.13 -2.23 -22.89
N MET A 110 -5.94 -2.36 -21.57
CA MET A 110 -6.91 -1.92 -20.57
C MET A 110 -7.09 -0.39 -20.59
N LYS A 111 -5.99 0.35 -20.79
CA LYS A 111 -6.02 1.80 -20.93
C LYS A 111 -6.84 2.26 -22.14
N ASP A 112 -6.76 1.54 -23.27
CA ASP A 112 -7.55 1.85 -24.47
C ASP A 112 -9.05 1.69 -24.22
N GLU A 113 -9.45 0.83 -23.28
CA GLU A 113 -10.84 0.66 -22.80
C GLU A 113 -11.19 1.65 -21.65
N GLY A 114 -10.31 2.59 -21.33
CA GLY A 114 -10.47 3.58 -20.26
C GLY A 114 -10.34 3.00 -18.84
N ILE A 115 -9.59 1.92 -18.67
CA ILE A 115 -9.34 1.26 -17.39
C ILE A 115 -7.88 1.39 -17.02
N LEU A 116 -7.59 2.12 -15.93
CA LEU A 116 -6.24 2.34 -15.45
C LEU A 116 -5.81 1.21 -14.51
N CYS A 117 -4.83 0.43 -14.95
CA CYS A 117 -4.18 -0.60 -14.16
C CYS A 117 -2.76 -0.18 -13.77
N GLY A 118 -2.16 -0.85 -12.80
CA GLY A 118 -0.81 -0.54 -12.33
C GLY A 118 0.08 -1.76 -12.12
N ILE A 119 1.38 -1.50 -11.93
CA ILE A 119 2.37 -2.52 -11.55
C ILE A 119 2.80 -2.24 -10.10
N HIS A 120 2.55 -3.20 -9.20
CA HIS A 120 2.95 -3.13 -7.80
C HIS A 120 3.60 -4.46 -7.37
N TYR A 121 4.97 -4.60 -7.52
CA TYR A 121 5.88 -3.54 -8.01
C TYR A 121 6.88 -4.14 -9.00
N GLU A 122 7.62 -3.29 -9.72
CA GLU A 122 8.79 -3.74 -10.48
C GLU A 122 9.87 -4.23 -9.49
N HIS A 123 10.64 -5.24 -9.90
CA HIS A 123 11.79 -5.69 -9.14
C HIS A 123 12.89 -4.62 -9.04
N CYS A 124 13.67 -4.64 -7.97
CA CYS A 124 14.68 -3.61 -7.72
C CYS A 124 16.09 -4.04 -8.10
N HIS A 125 16.35 -5.36 -8.16
CA HIS A 125 17.69 -5.92 -8.24
C HIS A 125 18.45 -5.64 -9.56
N ASP A 126 17.74 -5.27 -10.63
CA ASP A 126 18.32 -4.86 -11.92
C ASP A 126 18.30 -3.35 -12.16
N LYS A 127 17.79 -2.56 -11.19
CA LYS A 127 17.85 -1.11 -11.30
C LYS A 127 19.30 -0.65 -11.11
N SER A 128 19.73 0.28 -11.96
CA SER A 128 21.13 0.76 -11.99
C SER A 128 21.67 1.20 -10.63
N PHE A 129 20.82 1.79 -9.80
CA PHE A 129 21.18 2.21 -8.44
C PHE A 129 21.52 1.03 -7.50
N TYR A 130 20.86 -0.11 -7.69
CA TYR A 130 21.06 -1.33 -6.87
C TYR A 130 21.93 -2.37 -7.58
N ASN A 131 22.50 -2.04 -8.74
CA ASN A 131 23.36 -2.95 -9.49
C ASN A 131 24.68 -3.12 -8.73
N THR A 132 24.78 -4.22 -8.01
CA THR A 132 25.98 -4.63 -7.27
C THR A 132 26.72 -5.71 -8.07
N GLU A 133 28.00 -5.95 -7.72
CA GLU A 133 28.78 -7.05 -8.29
C GLU A 133 28.21 -8.42 -7.89
N ILE A 134 27.40 -8.47 -6.83
CA ILE A 134 26.78 -9.71 -6.34
C ILE A 134 25.54 -9.99 -7.20
N LYS A 135 25.56 -11.05 -7.98
CA LYS A 135 24.43 -11.54 -8.75
C LYS A 135 23.62 -12.54 -7.92
N TYR A 136 22.36 -12.22 -7.67
CA TYR A 136 21.43 -13.13 -7.03
C TYR A 136 20.54 -13.81 -8.07
N ASP A 137 20.21 -15.09 -7.86
CA ASP A 137 19.17 -15.76 -8.65
C ASP A 137 17.79 -15.36 -8.11
N LEU A 138 17.21 -14.35 -8.72
CA LEU A 138 15.92 -13.76 -8.35
C LEU A 138 14.86 -13.95 -9.46
N GLN A 139 14.91 -15.08 -10.17
CA GLN A 139 14.02 -15.40 -11.30
C GLN A 139 12.55 -15.25 -10.96
N LYS A 140 12.13 -15.68 -9.76
CA LYS A 140 10.73 -15.53 -9.30
C LYS A 140 10.33 -14.06 -9.19
N SER A 141 11.19 -13.23 -8.61
CA SER A 141 10.95 -11.78 -8.48
C SER A 141 10.87 -11.11 -9.85
N ALA A 142 11.77 -11.48 -10.78
CA ALA A 142 11.74 -10.97 -12.14
C ALA A 142 10.45 -11.37 -12.87
N LEU A 143 10.03 -12.64 -12.77
CA LEU A 143 8.81 -13.13 -13.38
C LEU A 143 7.55 -12.42 -12.83
N GLU A 144 7.45 -12.25 -11.52
CA GLU A 144 6.34 -11.49 -10.90
C GLU A 144 6.29 -10.05 -11.41
N SER A 145 7.45 -9.41 -11.56
CA SER A 145 7.55 -8.02 -12.03
C SER A 145 6.98 -7.80 -13.44
N ILE A 146 7.08 -8.77 -14.34
CA ILE A 146 6.60 -8.67 -15.72
C ILE A 146 5.21 -9.28 -15.92
N SER A 147 4.69 -10.02 -14.95
CA SER A 147 3.44 -10.77 -15.07
C SER A 147 2.32 -10.26 -14.15
N THR A 148 2.63 -9.51 -13.10
CA THR A 148 1.63 -9.03 -12.15
C THR A 148 1.04 -7.69 -12.58
N VAL A 149 -0.29 -7.58 -12.49
CA VAL A 149 -1.06 -6.35 -12.73
C VAL A 149 -2.00 -6.11 -11.56
N SER A 150 -2.05 -4.88 -11.07
CA SER A 150 -3.08 -4.43 -10.13
C SER A 150 -4.24 -3.82 -10.89
N LEU A 151 -5.43 -4.36 -10.67
CA LEU A 151 -6.68 -3.83 -11.20
C LEU A 151 -7.15 -2.62 -10.37
N PRO A 152 -8.05 -1.77 -10.91
CA PRO A 152 -8.72 -0.74 -10.12
C PRO A 152 -9.41 -1.36 -8.91
N TYR A 153 -9.11 -0.85 -7.71
CA TYR A 153 -9.61 -1.41 -6.46
C TYR A 153 -9.64 -0.34 -5.38
N HIS A 154 -10.79 0.27 -5.17
CA HIS A 154 -11.03 1.26 -4.13
C HIS A 154 -12.52 1.34 -3.77
N GLU A 155 -12.83 1.78 -2.58
CA GLU A 155 -14.17 1.79 -1.97
C GLU A 155 -15.22 2.59 -2.75
N ASN A 156 -14.80 3.55 -3.57
CA ASN A 156 -15.72 4.40 -4.34
C ASN A 156 -16.13 3.80 -5.69
N MET A 157 -15.65 2.59 -6.05
CA MET A 157 -16.05 1.93 -7.29
C MET A 157 -17.53 1.53 -7.25
N THR A 158 -18.26 1.86 -8.30
CA THR A 158 -19.62 1.37 -8.51
C THR A 158 -19.60 -0.09 -8.99
N LYS A 159 -20.71 -0.81 -8.80
CA LYS A 159 -20.85 -2.18 -9.35
C LYS A 159 -20.68 -2.21 -10.87
N GLN A 160 -21.15 -1.15 -11.58
CA GLN A 160 -20.99 -1.03 -13.02
C GLN A 160 -19.51 -0.91 -13.43
N GLN A 161 -18.73 -0.11 -12.70
CA GLN A 161 -17.29 0.00 -12.95
C GLN A 161 -16.56 -1.32 -12.68
N VAL A 162 -16.88 -2.03 -11.59
CA VAL A 162 -16.33 -3.35 -11.30
C VAL A 162 -16.66 -4.34 -12.42
N ASN A 163 -17.90 -4.39 -12.88
CA ASN A 163 -18.30 -5.26 -13.98
C ASN A 163 -17.58 -4.92 -15.29
N LYS A 164 -17.42 -3.62 -15.61
CA LYS A 164 -16.64 -3.20 -16.78
C LYS A 164 -15.20 -3.72 -16.72
N VAL A 165 -14.55 -3.68 -15.55
CA VAL A 165 -13.22 -4.26 -15.38
C VAL A 165 -13.23 -5.77 -15.61
N ILE A 166 -14.19 -6.49 -15.01
CA ILE A 166 -14.32 -7.95 -15.15
C ILE A 166 -14.47 -8.37 -16.63
N GLU A 167 -15.37 -7.71 -17.36
CA GLU A 167 -15.64 -8.00 -18.77
C GLU A 167 -14.39 -7.80 -19.63
N ASN A 168 -13.67 -6.70 -19.44
CA ASN A 168 -12.46 -6.40 -20.21
C ASN A 168 -11.30 -7.35 -19.88
N VAL A 169 -11.09 -7.69 -18.60
CA VAL A 169 -10.10 -8.70 -18.22
C VAL A 169 -10.41 -10.05 -18.90
N LYS A 170 -11.67 -10.50 -18.88
CA LYS A 170 -12.09 -11.75 -19.54
C LYS A 170 -11.94 -11.72 -21.04
N LYS A 171 -12.21 -10.59 -21.70
CA LYS A 171 -12.01 -10.38 -23.14
C LYS A 171 -10.55 -10.55 -23.51
N MET A 172 -9.63 -9.96 -22.71
CA MET A 172 -8.18 -10.00 -22.97
C MET A 172 -7.52 -11.33 -22.61
N ALA A 173 -8.11 -12.11 -21.70
CA ALA A 173 -7.61 -13.45 -21.37
C ALA A 173 -7.89 -14.51 -22.46
N ARG A 174 -8.80 -14.19 -23.42
CA ARG A 174 -9.15 -15.07 -24.55
C ARG A 174 -8.34 -14.77 -25.83
N THR A 175 -7.60 -13.68 -25.84
CA THR A 175 -6.68 -13.25 -26.92
C THR A 175 -5.22 -13.44 -26.53
#